data_b853998c0fd11acee52a5f975bf35cba
#
_entry.id   b853998c0fd11acee52a5f975bf35cba
#
_cell.length_a   1.000
_cell.length_b   1.000
_cell.length_c   1.000
_cell.angle_alpha   90.00
_cell.angle_beta   90.00
_cell.angle_gamma   90.00
#
_symmetry.space_group_name_H-M   'P 1'
#
loop_
_entity.id
_entity.type
_entity.pdbx_description
1 polymer ?
#
loop_
_entity_poly.entity_id
_entity_poly.type
_entity_poly.pdbx_seq_one_letter_code
_entity_poly.pdbx_strand_id
1 'polypeptide(L)'
;MAVNKVEINGVVKLDLTQDTVTAAKLAHGETAHDARGELITGTMTAPQLQIAVTTSAGATVTATKGSKTVSGTADASGNCTLTVDETGTWMLTVSTDKYTVTADVTVGTNTLELYPGPACDPVFANNDWATIVAACQTKTVPASWKVGDSKVMAVLGAGDIQVDIIGKNHDDYADGSGKAPLTLQFHKCIDYGKMNSSSENSMGWKNCTMRTTTMANALKWIPADLRSSVRAVKKKTASKGNSSTAAVTTTSDKMFLLSEVEVLNTTSQSVSGEGTQYEYYKTVANQKKVSYSSTSTANWWLRSPRKTDATSFLILYFNGTKGSASDSYSNNSNWTAPAFCF
;
A
#
# COMPACT_ATOMS: atom_id res chain seq x y z
N MET A 1 -46.80 13.25 -46.07
CA MET A 1 -46.12 12.06 -46.56
C MET A 1 -44.68 12.46 -46.81
N ALA A 2 -43.71 11.82 -46.13
CA ALA A 2 -42.31 12.13 -46.40
C ALA A 2 -41.92 11.63 -47.78
N VAL A 3 -41.10 12.41 -48.50
CA VAL A 3 -40.65 12.08 -49.86
C VAL A 3 -39.18 11.77 -49.84
N ASN A 4 -38.81 10.53 -50.16
CA ASN A 4 -37.43 10.08 -50.17
C ASN A 4 -36.82 9.99 -51.59
N LYS A 5 -37.65 10.12 -52.65
CA LYS A 5 -37.20 10.16 -54.04
C LYS A 5 -38.08 11.12 -54.85
N VAL A 6 -37.47 11.96 -55.64
CA VAL A 6 -38.15 12.85 -56.61
C VAL A 6 -37.52 12.65 -57.97
N GLU A 7 -38.39 12.33 -58.97
CA GLU A 7 -38.00 12.17 -60.38
C GLU A 7 -38.86 13.04 -61.25
N ILE A 8 -38.26 13.81 -62.16
CA ILE A 8 -38.93 14.70 -63.06
C ILE A 8 -38.43 14.39 -64.47
N ASN A 9 -39.40 14.02 -65.38
CA ASN A 9 -39.12 13.69 -66.79
C ASN A 9 -38.01 12.58 -66.91
N GLY A 10 -38.03 11.57 -66.05
CA GLY A 10 -37.05 10.47 -66.05
C GLY A 10 -35.68 10.82 -65.45
N VAL A 11 -35.53 12.03 -64.87
CA VAL A 11 -34.29 12.45 -64.19
C VAL A 11 -34.52 12.50 -62.72
N VAL A 12 -33.72 11.75 -61.98
CA VAL A 12 -33.71 11.76 -60.48
C VAL A 12 -33.21 13.13 -60.02
N LYS A 13 -34.00 13.82 -59.23
CA LYS A 13 -33.68 15.12 -58.62
C LYS A 13 -33.31 15.01 -57.14
N LEU A 14 -33.87 14.03 -56.44
CA LEU A 14 -33.56 13.69 -55.07
C LEU A 14 -33.67 12.19 -54.91
N ASP A 15 -32.70 11.56 -54.28
CA ASP A 15 -32.76 10.15 -53.89
C ASP A 15 -32.05 9.97 -52.54
N LEU A 16 -32.82 9.76 -51.49
CA LEU A 16 -32.35 9.51 -50.12
C LEU A 16 -32.36 8.02 -49.80
N THR A 17 -32.78 7.14 -50.75
CA THR A 17 -32.99 5.70 -50.43
C THR A 17 -31.74 4.97 -50.03
N GLN A 18 -30.56 5.51 -50.32
CA GLN A 18 -29.26 4.96 -49.95
C GLN A 18 -28.63 5.68 -48.76
N ASP A 19 -29.30 6.67 -48.18
CA ASP A 19 -28.76 7.41 -47.06
C ASP A 19 -28.72 6.55 -45.81
N THR A 20 -27.60 6.59 -45.05
CA THR A 20 -27.37 5.79 -43.84
C THR A 20 -27.44 6.62 -42.56
N VAL A 21 -27.91 7.90 -42.68
CA VAL A 21 -28.07 8.78 -41.53
C VAL A 21 -29.20 8.27 -40.63
N THR A 22 -28.94 8.25 -39.32
CA THR A 22 -29.95 7.95 -38.29
C THR A 22 -29.82 8.94 -37.15
N ALA A 23 -30.87 9.12 -36.35
CA ALA A 23 -30.80 9.99 -35.17
C ALA A 23 -29.58 9.68 -34.26
N ALA A 24 -29.21 8.40 -34.11
CA ALA A 24 -28.06 7.98 -33.30
C ALA A 24 -26.68 8.34 -33.91
N LYS A 25 -26.62 8.61 -35.22
CA LYS A 25 -25.39 9.00 -35.93
C LYS A 25 -25.31 10.51 -36.20
N LEU A 26 -26.35 11.26 -35.90
CA LEU A 26 -26.42 12.68 -36.06
C LEU A 26 -26.20 13.39 -34.72
N ALA A 27 -25.40 14.43 -34.69
CA ALA A 27 -25.12 15.18 -33.48
C ALA A 27 -26.40 15.67 -32.78
N HIS A 28 -26.42 15.65 -31.47
CA HIS A 28 -27.60 16.02 -30.67
C HIS A 28 -28.09 17.44 -31.06
N GLY A 29 -29.37 17.53 -31.44
CA GLY A 29 -30.02 18.78 -31.83
C GLY A 29 -29.89 19.12 -33.30
N GLU A 30 -28.97 18.52 -34.06
CA GLU A 30 -28.90 18.67 -35.51
C GLU A 30 -30.07 17.95 -36.19
N THR A 31 -30.50 18.42 -37.36
CA THR A 31 -31.58 17.81 -38.11
C THR A 31 -31.15 17.38 -39.52
N ALA A 32 -31.66 16.23 -39.96
CA ALA A 32 -31.46 15.72 -41.32
C ALA A 32 -32.70 14.93 -41.77
N HIS A 33 -32.77 14.56 -43.04
CA HIS A 33 -33.78 13.60 -43.53
C HIS A 33 -33.16 12.21 -43.64
N ASP A 34 -33.86 11.20 -43.16
CA ASP A 34 -33.43 9.79 -43.27
C ASP A 34 -33.73 9.18 -44.65
N ALA A 35 -33.37 7.94 -44.87
CA ALA A 35 -33.61 7.24 -46.14
C ALA A 35 -35.10 7.14 -46.54
N ARG A 36 -36.04 7.42 -45.64
CA ARG A 36 -37.47 7.48 -45.89
C ARG A 36 -37.95 8.88 -46.21
N GLY A 37 -37.04 9.87 -46.13
CA GLY A 37 -37.38 11.30 -46.28
C GLY A 37 -38.03 11.89 -45.05
N GLU A 38 -37.97 11.25 -43.90
CA GLU A 38 -38.50 11.75 -42.64
C GLU A 38 -37.46 12.64 -41.95
N LEU A 39 -37.90 13.79 -41.43
CA LEU A 39 -37.05 14.67 -40.65
C LEU A 39 -36.70 13.98 -39.32
N ILE A 40 -35.43 13.79 -39.08
CA ILE A 40 -34.90 13.22 -37.83
C ILE A 40 -34.06 14.27 -37.10
N THR A 41 -34.09 14.22 -35.76
CA THR A 41 -33.23 15.05 -34.90
C THR A 41 -32.17 14.15 -34.27
N GLY A 42 -30.91 14.59 -34.31
CA GLY A 42 -29.77 13.86 -33.79
C GLY A 42 -29.86 13.64 -32.29
N THR A 43 -29.44 12.44 -31.88
CA THR A 43 -29.34 12.01 -30.46
C THR A 43 -27.94 11.64 -30.05
N MET A 44 -26.96 11.68 -30.95
CA MET A 44 -25.57 11.36 -30.64
C MET A 44 -24.98 12.43 -29.72
N THR A 45 -24.69 12.06 -28.51
CA THR A 45 -23.91 12.89 -27.59
C THR A 45 -22.42 12.70 -27.86
N ALA A 46 -21.67 13.79 -27.92
CA ALA A 46 -20.21 13.67 -27.97
C ALA A 46 -19.70 12.86 -26.76
N PRO A 47 -18.70 12.00 -26.95
CA PRO A 47 -18.05 11.34 -25.82
C PRO A 47 -17.61 12.39 -24.79
N GLN A 48 -18.03 12.20 -23.54
CA GLN A 48 -17.61 13.12 -22.48
C GLN A 48 -16.12 12.92 -22.24
N LEU A 49 -15.36 13.98 -22.38
CA LEU A 49 -13.95 13.99 -22.03
C LEU A 49 -13.81 14.04 -20.52
N GLN A 50 -13.03 13.11 -19.94
CA GLN A 50 -12.90 12.97 -18.49
C GLN A 50 -11.44 12.96 -18.04
N ILE A 51 -11.21 13.52 -16.87
CA ILE A 51 -9.98 13.39 -16.10
C ILE A 51 -10.34 12.62 -14.82
N ALA A 52 -9.87 11.37 -14.70
CA ALA A 52 -10.06 10.55 -13.52
C ALA A 52 -8.85 10.67 -12.61
N VAL A 53 -9.09 10.90 -11.32
CA VAL A 53 -8.05 11.11 -10.30
C VAL A 53 -8.36 10.24 -9.09
N THR A 54 -7.35 9.54 -8.59
CA THR A 54 -7.36 8.90 -7.27
C THR A 54 -6.44 9.70 -6.33
N THR A 55 -6.98 10.11 -5.20
CA THR A 55 -6.29 10.99 -4.25
C THR A 55 -6.78 10.74 -2.81
N SER A 56 -6.51 11.65 -1.89
CA SER A 56 -7.03 11.61 -0.52
C SER A 56 -8.54 11.86 -0.52
N ALA A 57 -9.29 11.08 0.26
CA ALA A 57 -10.74 11.29 0.42
C ALA A 57 -11.03 12.72 0.90
N GLY A 58 -12.02 13.36 0.29
CA GLY A 58 -12.41 14.73 0.58
C GLY A 58 -11.48 15.82 0.01
N ALA A 59 -10.41 15.47 -0.71
CA ALA A 59 -9.55 16.45 -1.36
C ALA A 59 -10.31 17.18 -2.49
N THR A 60 -10.06 18.49 -2.63
CA THR A 60 -10.53 19.27 -3.77
C THR A 60 -9.61 19.03 -4.97
N VAL A 61 -10.20 18.67 -6.09
CA VAL A 61 -9.50 18.44 -7.36
C VAL A 61 -9.94 19.52 -8.36
N THR A 62 -8.99 20.27 -8.90
CA THR A 62 -9.23 21.35 -9.86
C THR A 62 -8.37 21.15 -11.09
N ALA A 63 -8.99 21.14 -12.27
CA ALA A 63 -8.30 21.09 -13.55
C ALA A 63 -8.42 22.45 -14.24
N THR A 64 -7.31 22.99 -14.74
CA THR A 64 -7.27 24.29 -15.42
C THR A 64 -6.58 24.18 -16.77
N LYS A 65 -7.14 24.91 -17.79
CA LYS A 65 -6.54 25.03 -19.13
C LYS A 65 -6.86 26.41 -19.68
N GLY A 66 -5.87 27.29 -19.77
CA GLY A 66 -6.09 28.70 -20.10
C GLY A 66 -7.02 29.38 -19.08
N SER A 67 -8.16 29.90 -19.53
CA SER A 67 -9.18 30.51 -18.66
C SER A 67 -10.23 29.51 -18.13
N LYS A 68 -10.19 28.27 -18.56
CA LYS A 68 -11.15 27.23 -18.15
C LYS A 68 -10.75 26.58 -16.85
N THR A 69 -11.73 26.35 -16.00
CA THR A 69 -11.53 25.68 -14.71
C THR A 69 -12.71 24.77 -14.42
N VAL A 70 -12.42 23.54 -14.03
CA VAL A 70 -13.39 22.53 -13.58
C VAL A 70 -12.92 21.99 -12.24
N SER A 71 -13.81 21.87 -11.26
CA SER A 71 -13.47 21.38 -9.92
C SER A 71 -14.45 20.32 -9.45
N GLY A 72 -13.97 19.42 -8.60
CA GLY A 72 -14.73 18.39 -7.91
C GLY A 72 -14.11 18.03 -6.57
N THR A 73 -14.77 17.19 -5.81
CA THR A 73 -14.27 16.68 -4.53
C THR A 73 -14.15 15.17 -4.62
N ALA A 74 -13.04 14.63 -4.14
CA ALA A 74 -12.82 13.19 -4.06
C ALA A 74 -13.79 12.55 -3.07
N ASP A 75 -14.37 11.43 -3.46
CA ASP A 75 -15.30 10.64 -2.64
C ASP A 75 -14.60 9.96 -1.43
N ALA A 76 -15.36 9.19 -0.64
CA ALA A 76 -14.84 8.47 0.51
C ALA A 76 -13.78 7.41 0.15
N SER A 77 -13.74 6.97 -1.11
CA SER A 77 -12.72 6.05 -1.65
C SER A 77 -11.53 6.78 -2.26
N GLY A 78 -11.57 8.12 -2.31
CA GLY A 78 -10.53 8.96 -2.88
C GLY A 78 -10.63 9.13 -4.40
N ASN A 79 -11.76 8.83 -5.03
CA ASN A 79 -11.94 8.98 -6.47
C ASN A 79 -12.65 10.30 -6.81
N CYS A 80 -12.15 10.96 -7.84
CA CYS A 80 -12.78 12.13 -8.44
C CYS A 80 -12.70 12.03 -9.96
N THR A 81 -13.83 12.31 -10.64
CA THR A 81 -13.86 12.39 -12.10
C THR A 81 -14.35 13.78 -12.50
N LEU A 82 -13.53 14.50 -13.25
CA LEU A 82 -13.86 15.81 -13.81
C LEU A 82 -14.26 15.64 -15.27
N THR A 83 -15.41 16.20 -15.66
CA THR A 83 -15.82 16.29 -17.07
C THR A 83 -15.30 17.59 -17.64
N VAL A 84 -14.55 17.53 -18.73
CA VAL A 84 -13.95 18.67 -19.43
C VAL A 84 -14.47 18.77 -20.86
N ASP A 85 -14.33 19.91 -21.48
CA ASP A 85 -14.88 20.21 -22.82
C ASP A 85 -13.83 20.24 -23.94
N GLU A 86 -12.56 20.07 -23.59
CA GLU A 86 -11.43 20.07 -24.52
C GLU A 86 -10.45 18.92 -24.30
N THR A 87 -9.87 18.42 -25.37
CA THR A 87 -8.74 17.49 -25.35
C THR A 87 -7.43 18.20 -25.01
N GLY A 88 -6.36 17.43 -24.83
CA GLY A 88 -5.01 17.93 -24.57
C GLY A 88 -4.66 17.99 -23.09
N THR A 89 -3.61 18.72 -22.76
CA THR A 89 -3.05 18.78 -21.41
C THR A 89 -3.75 19.85 -20.57
N TRP A 90 -4.15 19.47 -19.37
CA TRP A 90 -4.69 20.30 -18.31
C TRP A 90 -3.75 20.30 -17.12
N MET A 91 -3.60 21.43 -16.46
CA MET A 91 -2.93 21.49 -15.16
C MET A 91 -3.92 21.06 -14.07
N LEU A 92 -3.60 19.99 -13.37
CA LEU A 92 -4.39 19.48 -12.26
C LEU A 92 -3.81 20.00 -10.95
N THR A 93 -4.66 20.51 -10.08
CA THR A 93 -4.33 20.88 -8.70
C THR A 93 -5.18 20.04 -7.75
N VAL A 94 -4.55 19.35 -6.81
CA VAL A 94 -5.23 18.60 -5.75
C VAL A 94 -4.85 19.22 -4.41
N SER A 95 -5.85 19.58 -3.62
CA SER A 95 -5.65 20.26 -2.35
C SER A 95 -6.44 19.60 -1.22
N THR A 96 -5.81 19.52 -0.05
CA THR A 96 -6.46 19.26 1.25
C THR A 96 -6.35 20.51 2.12
N ASP A 97 -6.82 20.44 3.35
CA ASP A 97 -6.64 21.50 4.37
C ASP A 97 -5.15 21.79 4.68
N LYS A 98 -4.25 20.86 4.41
CA LYS A 98 -2.82 20.94 4.77
C LYS A 98 -1.86 21.02 3.59
N TYR A 99 -2.18 20.35 2.49
CA TYR A 99 -1.22 20.15 1.40
C TYR A 99 -1.87 20.40 0.04
N THR A 100 -1.08 20.89 -0.90
CA THR A 100 -1.45 21.06 -2.30
C THR A 100 -0.37 20.47 -3.19
N VAL A 101 -0.79 19.79 -4.27
CA VAL A 101 0.10 19.26 -5.30
C VAL A 101 -0.47 19.57 -6.68
N THR A 102 0.41 19.78 -7.66
CA THR A 102 0.03 20.01 -9.07
C THR A 102 0.72 19.02 -9.97
N ALA A 103 0.05 18.67 -11.06
CA ALA A 103 0.62 17.85 -12.14
C ALA A 103 -0.08 18.17 -13.46
N ASP A 104 0.60 17.97 -14.57
CA ASP A 104 -0.02 17.99 -15.89
C ASP A 104 -0.68 16.65 -16.18
N VAL A 105 -1.89 16.68 -16.73
CA VAL A 105 -2.66 15.49 -17.12
C VAL A 105 -3.22 15.68 -18.54
N THR A 106 -3.10 14.63 -19.34
CA THR A 106 -3.74 14.59 -20.66
C THR A 106 -5.09 13.88 -20.57
N VAL A 107 -6.12 14.51 -21.14
CA VAL A 107 -7.50 13.98 -21.11
C VAL A 107 -7.59 12.61 -21.75
N GLY A 108 -8.25 11.67 -21.08
CA GLY A 108 -8.84 10.48 -21.70
C GLY A 108 -8.02 9.21 -21.64
N THR A 109 -6.91 9.11 -20.91
CA THR A 109 -6.10 7.90 -21.03
C THR A 109 -6.03 7.02 -19.78
N ASN A 110 -5.86 7.56 -18.59
CA ASN A 110 -5.72 6.75 -17.37
C ASN A 110 -6.14 7.52 -16.13
N THR A 111 -6.51 6.82 -15.08
CA THR A 111 -6.66 7.42 -13.76
C THR A 111 -5.30 7.87 -13.25
N LEU A 112 -5.18 9.15 -12.90
CA LEU A 112 -3.97 9.70 -12.29
C LEU A 112 -4.02 9.53 -10.77
N GLU A 113 -3.00 8.94 -10.18
CA GLU A 113 -2.80 8.94 -8.74
C GLU A 113 -2.00 10.18 -8.33
N LEU A 114 -2.60 11.08 -7.56
CA LEU A 114 -1.97 12.34 -7.15
C LEU A 114 -2.37 12.70 -5.72
N TYR A 115 -1.48 12.50 -4.77
CA TYR A 115 -1.72 12.72 -3.35
C TYR A 115 -0.98 13.98 -2.86
N PRO A 116 -1.66 14.97 -2.27
CA PRO A 116 -1.00 16.07 -1.59
C PRO A 116 -0.36 15.58 -0.29
N GLY A 117 0.88 16.00 -0.05
CA GLY A 117 1.67 15.54 1.09
C GLY A 117 2.74 16.53 1.53
N PRO A 118 3.49 16.23 2.60
CA PRO A 118 4.54 17.11 3.10
C PRO A 118 5.69 17.24 2.10
N ALA A 119 6.41 18.36 2.16
CA ALA A 119 7.70 18.48 1.50
C ALA A 119 8.70 17.57 2.22
N CYS A 120 9.27 16.61 1.50
CA CYS A 120 10.24 15.66 2.04
C CYS A 120 11.63 15.94 1.47
N ASP A 121 12.66 15.84 2.33
CA ASP A 121 14.05 15.75 1.89
C ASP A 121 14.25 14.42 1.12
N PRO A 122 14.95 14.39 -0.01
CA PRO A 122 15.23 13.15 -0.75
C PRO A 122 16.04 12.12 0.05
N VAL A 123 16.78 12.53 1.08
CA VAL A 123 17.50 11.65 2.00
C VAL A 123 16.60 11.33 3.21
N PHE A 124 16.27 10.06 3.39
CA PHE A 124 15.35 9.61 4.45
C PHE A 124 15.73 10.12 5.85
N ALA A 125 17.01 10.03 6.20
CA ALA A 125 17.52 10.42 7.52
C ALA A 125 17.36 11.92 7.86
N ASN A 126 17.28 12.79 6.85
CA ASN A 126 17.17 14.24 7.03
C ASN A 126 15.77 14.70 7.43
N ASN A 127 14.74 13.87 7.21
CA ASN A 127 13.38 14.21 7.58
C ASN A 127 13.14 13.98 9.07
N ASP A 128 12.35 14.79 9.71
CA ASP A 128 11.86 14.47 11.06
C ASP A 128 10.83 13.31 11.00
N TRP A 129 10.55 12.69 12.14
CA TRP A 129 9.62 11.58 12.21
C TRP A 129 8.17 11.98 11.88
N ALA A 130 7.78 13.23 12.19
CA ALA A 130 6.45 13.75 11.89
C ALA A 130 6.25 13.87 10.36
N THR A 131 7.25 14.33 9.62
CA THR A 131 7.26 14.39 8.16
C THR A 131 7.19 12.97 7.56
N ILE A 132 7.95 12.01 8.09
CA ILE A 132 7.91 10.61 7.63
C ILE A 132 6.51 10.00 7.83
N VAL A 133 5.92 10.21 9.01
CA VAL A 133 4.54 9.78 9.32
C VAL A 133 3.55 10.40 8.34
N ALA A 134 3.63 11.73 8.13
CA ALA A 134 2.73 12.43 7.22
C ALA A 134 2.86 11.92 5.78
N ALA A 135 4.08 11.67 5.30
CA ALA A 135 4.33 11.08 3.97
C ALA A 135 3.72 9.67 3.83
N CYS A 136 3.81 8.85 4.88
CA CYS A 136 3.14 7.53 4.89
C CYS A 136 1.61 7.65 4.87
N GLN A 137 1.04 8.54 5.69
CA GLN A 137 -0.41 8.75 5.78
C GLN A 137 -1.01 9.30 4.50
N THR A 138 -0.29 10.18 3.81
CA THR A 138 -0.71 10.79 2.54
C THR A 138 -0.30 9.98 1.31
N LYS A 139 0.42 8.85 1.48
CA LYS A 139 0.95 8.00 0.40
C LYS A 139 1.95 8.72 -0.52
N THR A 140 2.64 9.75 0.00
CA THR A 140 3.59 10.58 -0.76
C THR A 140 5.05 10.28 -0.42
N VAL A 141 5.32 9.05 0.03
CA VAL A 141 6.71 8.60 0.34
C VAL A 141 7.59 8.75 -0.91
N PRO A 142 8.68 9.53 -0.84
CA PRO A 142 9.54 9.77 -1.97
C PRO A 142 10.11 8.49 -2.59
N ALA A 143 10.23 8.48 -3.91
CA ALA A 143 10.88 7.38 -4.62
C ALA A 143 12.38 7.27 -4.27
N SER A 144 13.00 8.35 -3.80
CA SER A 144 14.40 8.38 -3.35
C SER A 144 14.62 7.60 -2.06
N TRP A 145 13.62 7.48 -1.17
CA TRP A 145 13.76 6.65 0.03
C TRP A 145 13.77 5.18 -0.36
N LYS A 146 14.84 4.48 -0.04
CA LYS A 146 15.09 3.09 -0.46
C LYS A 146 14.98 2.12 0.70
N VAL A 147 14.72 0.86 0.40
CA VAL A 147 14.92 -0.23 1.36
C VAL A 147 16.39 -0.26 1.77
N GLY A 148 16.64 -0.29 3.07
CA GLY A 148 17.98 -0.16 3.67
C GLY A 148 18.32 1.24 4.16
N ASP A 149 17.60 2.29 3.74
CA ASP A 149 17.74 3.60 4.36
C ASP A 149 17.31 3.54 5.81
N SER A 150 17.94 4.34 6.65
CA SER A 150 17.74 4.29 8.08
C SER A 150 17.75 5.67 8.73
N LYS A 151 17.09 5.74 9.88
CA LYS A 151 17.05 6.94 10.72
C LYS A 151 17.05 6.55 12.20
N VAL A 152 17.71 7.37 13.01
CA VAL A 152 17.74 7.18 14.46
C VAL A 152 16.40 7.55 15.08
N MET A 153 15.95 6.75 16.04
CA MET A 153 14.77 6.96 16.88
C MET A 153 15.18 6.82 18.35
N ALA A 154 14.74 7.75 19.18
CA ALA A 154 14.88 7.65 20.64
C ALA A 154 13.91 6.58 21.16
N VAL A 155 14.42 5.40 21.51
CA VAL A 155 13.65 4.23 21.97
C VAL A 155 13.63 4.18 23.48
N LEU A 156 12.45 4.16 24.08
CA LEU A 156 12.31 4.10 25.54
C LEU A 156 12.98 2.84 26.10
N GLY A 157 13.94 3.04 27.00
CA GLY A 157 14.68 1.97 27.65
C GLY A 157 15.87 1.41 26.86
N ALA A 158 16.08 1.82 25.61
CA ALA A 158 17.20 1.38 24.77
C ALA A 158 18.07 2.54 24.24
N GLY A 159 17.63 3.81 24.42
CA GLY A 159 18.33 4.98 23.89
C GLY A 159 18.14 5.16 22.38
N ASP A 160 19.12 5.73 21.72
CA ASP A 160 19.11 6.01 20.30
C ASP A 160 19.34 4.74 19.47
N ILE A 161 18.31 4.28 18.82
CA ILE A 161 18.33 3.06 17.98
C ILE A 161 18.06 3.44 16.53
N GLN A 162 18.89 2.94 15.64
CA GLN A 162 18.63 3.02 14.20
C GLN A 162 17.40 2.20 13.84
N VAL A 163 16.54 2.77 12.97
CA VAL A 163 15.36 2.12 12.40
C VAL A 163 15.52 2.07 10.91
N ASP A 164 15.40 0.89 10.32
CA ASP A 164 15.62 0.62 8.91
C ASP A 164 14.31 0.52 8.14
N ILE A 165 14.27 1.00 6.91
CA ILE A 165 13.22 0.64 5.95
C ILE A 165 13.48 -0.79 5.48
N ILE A 166 12.62 -1.74 5.86
CA ILE A 166 12.75 -3.14 5.44
C ILE A 166 11.87 -3.49 4.24
N GLY A 167 10.82 -2.71 3.97
CA GLY A 167 9.90 -2.92 2.86
C GLY A 167 9.19 -1.64 2.46
N LYS A 168 8.84 -1.54 1.17
CA LYS A 168 7.99 -0.47 0.60
C LYS A 168 6.76 -1.13 -0.02
N ASN A 169 5.56 -0.64 0.33
CA ASN A 169 4.28 -1.21 -0.14
C ASN A 169 4.19 -2.73 0.06
N HIS A 170 4.74 -3.23 1.17
CA HIS A 170 4.85 -4.67 1.45
C HIS A 170 3.65 -5.18 2.23
N ASP A 171 3.35 -4.59 3.37
CA ASP A 171 2.31 -5.04 4.29
C ASP A 171 0.94 -4.42 3.99
N ASP A 172 -0.11 -5.23 4.05
CA ASP A 172 -1.49 -4.75 3.93
C ASP A 172 -1.97 -4.20 5.28
N TYR A 173 -2.56 -3.00 5.28
CA TYR A 173 -3.23 -2.48 6.46
C TYR A 173 -4.38 -3.38 6.91
N ALA A 174 -4.56 -3.50 8.22
CA ALA A 174 -5.58 -4.36 8.79
C ALA A 174 -7.01 -3.88 8.48
N ASP A 175 -7.20 -2.57 8.34
CA ASP A 175 -8.47 -1.93 8.01
C ASP A 175 -8.86 -2.00 6.53
N GLY A 176 -7.98 -2.55 5.68
CA GLY A 176 -8.25 -2.70 4.24
C GLY A 176 -7.97 -1.45 3.40
N SER A 177 -7.40 -0.38 3.96
CA SER A 177 -7.11 0.89 3.25
C SER A 177 -5.91 0.82 2.30
N GLY A 178 -5.44 -0.39 1.98
CA GLY A 178 -4.32 -0.63 1.06
C GLY A 178 -3.04 -1.06 1.76
N LYS A 179 -1.90 -0.78 1.14
CA LYS A 179 -0.58 -1.17 1.65
C LYS A 179 0.06 -0.06 2.46
N ALA A 180 0.81 -0.45 3.49
CA ALA A 180 1.70 0.45 4.22
C ALA A 180 2.83 0.91 3.30
N PRO A 181 3.03 2.22 3.07
CA PRO A 181 4.09 2.73 2.21
C PRO A 181 5.48 2.31 2.69
N LEU A 182 5.70 2.28 4.00
CA LEU A 182 6.94 1.82 4.61
C LEU A 182 6.66 0.80 5.71
N THR A 183 7.44 -0.30 5.70
CA THR A 183 7.61 -1.17 6.85
C THR A 183 8.98 -0.89 7.46
N LEU A 184 8.98 -0.56 8.73
CA LEU A 184 10.13 -0.16 9.51
C LEU A 184 10.49 -1.24 10.55
N GLN A 185 11.78 -1.41 10.83
CA GLN A 185 12.25 -2.36 11.85
C GLN A 185 13.41 -1.76 12.64
N PHE A 186 13.47 -2.03 13.93
CA PHE A 186 14.64 -1.70 14.71
C PHE A 186 15.87 -2.47 14.20
N HIS A 187 16.95 -1.73 13.95
CA HIS A 187 18.21 -2.29 13.44
C HIS A 187 18.80 -3.30 14.42
N LYS A 188 18.75 -2.97 15.72
CA LYS A 188 19.18 -3.83 16.81
C LYS A 188 18.00 -4.52 17.48
N CYS A 189 18.28 -5.66 18.13
CA CYS A 189 17.33 -6.27 19.03
C CYS A 189 17.17 -5.39 20.29
N ILE A 190 15.95 -5.14 20.71
CA ILE A 190 15.63 -4.16 21.76
C ILE A 190 14.98 -4.78 23.02
N ASP A 191 14.62 -6.04 22.99
CA ASP A 191 14.03 -6.75 24.14
C ASP A 191 14.50 -8.20 24.17
N TYR A 192 14.54 -8.80 25.35
CA TYR A 192 14.95 -10.17 25.60
C TYR A 192 13.87 -10.90 26.38
N GLY A 193 13.10 -11.73 25.72
CA GLY A 193 11.90 -12.32 26.31
C GLY A 193 11.52 -13.68 25.72
N LYS A 194 10.43 -14.22 26.23
CA LYS A 194 9.88 -15.55 25.92
C LYS A 194 8.70 -15.43 24.97
N MET A 195 8.50 -16.45 24.14
CA MET A 195 7.27 -16.54 23.33
C MET A 195 6.04 -16.87 24.19
N ASN A 196 6.21 -17.78 25.17
CA ASN A 196 5.19 -18.19 26.14
C ASN A 196 5.80 -18.44 27.52
N SER A 197 4.98 -18.51 28.56
CA SER A 197 5.42 -18.90 29.91
C SER A 197 5.72 -20.39 29.99
N SER A 198 5.03 -21.23 29.22
CA SER A 198 5.22 -22.67 29.09
C SER A 198 5.90 -23.05 27.78
N SER A 199 6.51 -24.25 27.72
CA SER A 199 7.15 -24.78 26.52
C SER A 199 6.07 -25.35 25.58
N GLU A 200 5.37 -24.46 24.85
CA GLU A 200 4.29 -24.84 23.91
C GLU A 200 4.19 -23.85 22.73
N ASN A 201 3.75 -24.36 21.59
CA ASN A 201 3.44 -23.55 20.39
C ASN A 201 2.07 -23.89 19.79
N SER A 202 1.23 -24.58 20.56
CA SER A 202 -0.10 -25.06 20.12
C SER A 202 -1.07 -23.95 19.75
N MET A 203 -0.87 -22.75 20.27
CA MET A 203 -1.71 -21.57 19.98
C MET A 203 -1.13 -20.67 18.87
N GLY A 204 0.02 -21.05 18.31
CA GLY A 204 0.71 -20.27 17.29
C GLY A 204 1.01 -18.83 17.71
N TRP A 205 1.34 -17.98 16.73
CA TRP A 205 1.55 -16.54 16.98
C TRP A 205 0.31 -15.84 17.51
N LYS A 206 -0.86 -16.20 16.98
CA LYS A 206 -2.12 -15.51 17.27
C LYS A 206 -2.38 -15.31 18.77
N ASN A 207 -2.09 -16.32 19.58
CA ASN A 207 -2.44 -16.31 20.99
C ASN A 207 -1.21 -16.44 21.92
N CYS A 208 0.04 -16.39 21.39
CA CYS A 208 1.23 -16.45 22.24
C CYS A 208 1.39 -15.17 23.07
N THR A 209 2.02 -15.29 24.24
CA THR A 209 2.28 -14.18 25.17
C THR A 209 3.15 -13.09 24.54
N MET A 210 4.11 -13.47 23.71
CA MET A 210 4.94 -12.51 22.96
C MET A 210 4.08 -11.54 22.17
N ARG A 211 3.10 -12.03 21.42
CA ARG A 211 2.20 -11.17 20.64
C ARG A 211 1.23 -10.39 21.52
N THR A 212 0.48 -11.10 22.39
CA THR A 212 -0.66 -10.53 23.09
C THR A 212 -0.29 -9.61 24.24
N THR A 213 0.93 -9.74 24.76
CA THR A 213 1.42 -8.93 25.89
C THR A 213 2.66 -8.13 25.49
N THR A 214 3.74 -8.79 25.06
CA THR A 214 5.02 -8.11 24.82
C THR A 214 4.92 -7.14 23.64
N MET A 215 4.46 -7.59 22.47
CA MET A 215 4.30 -6.73 21.29
C MET A 215 3.19 -5.71 21.46
N ALA A 216 2.09 -6.05 22.14
CA ALA A 216 1.05 -5.08 22.48
C ALA A 216 1.58 -3.92 23.34
N ASN A 217 2.48 -4.20 24.28
CA ASN A 217 3.14 -3.21 25.11
C ASN A 217 4.34 -2.52 24.43
N ALA A 218 4.86 -3.08 23.34
CA ALA A 218 6.04 -2.58 22.65
C ALA A 218 5.85 -1.20 22.01
N LEU A 219 4.61 -0.74 21.79
CA LEU A 219 4.33 0.62 21.35
C LEU A 219 4.92 1.70 22.27
N LYS A 220 5.12 1.39 23.55
CA LYS A 220 5.76 2.32 24.49
C LYS A 220 7.25 2.58 24.16
N TRP A 221 7.90 1.73 23.38
CA TRP A 221 9.28 1.95 22.92
C TRP A 221 9.38 3.08 21.89
N ILE A 222 8.30 3.29 21.12
CA ILE A 222 8.21 4.39 20.15
C ILE A 222 7.92 5.71 20.90
N PRO A 223 8.51 6.84 20.48
CA PRO A 223 8.22 8.16 21.05
C PRO A 223 6.71 8.44 21.17
N ALA A 224 6.30 9.09 22.25
CA ALA A 224 4.89 9.22 22.63
C ALA A 224 4.03 9.90 21.56
N ASP A 225 4.58 10.91 20.90
CA ASP A 225 3.97 11.68 19.81
C ASP A 225 3.75 10.86 18.53
N LEU A 226 4.52 9.79 18.33
CA LEU A 226 4.43 8.93 17.15
C LEU A 226 3.53 7.70 17.35
N ARG A 227 3.25 7.29 18.59
CA ARG A 227 2.54 6.04 18.92
C ARG A 227 1.18 5.91 18.27
N SER A 228 0.41 7.00 18.25
CA SER A 228 -0.94 7.03 17.67
C SER A 228 -0.91 6.81 16.16
N SER A 229 0.19 7.15 15.50
CA SER A 229 0.39 7.02 14.06
C SER A 229 0.77 5.60 13.62
N VAL A 230 1.19 4.71 14.56
CA VAL A 230 1.50 3.32 14.24
C VAL A 230 0.22 2.59 13.89
N ARG A 231 0.15 2.11 12.66
CA ARG A 231 -1.02 1.41 12.10
C ARG A 231 -0.86 -0.09 12.20
N ALA A 232 -1.98 -0.78 12.37
CA ALA A 232 -2.01 -2.24 12.35
C ALA A 232 -1.97 -2.78 10.93
N VAL A 233 -1.19 -3.85 10.72
CA VAL A 233 -1.08 -4.57 9.46
C VAL A 233 -1.47 -6.04 9.61
N LYS A 234 -1.86 -6.67 8.51
CA LYS A 234 -2.21 -8.09 8.46
C LYS A 234 -0.94 -8.94 8.47
N LYS A 235 -0.79 -9.80 9.48
CA LYS A 235 0.33 -10.77 9.55
C LYS A 235 -0.21 -12.19 9.47
N LYS A 236 0.36 -12.98 8.57
CA LYS A 236 -0.02 -14.38 8.34
C LYS A 236 0.95 -15.31 9.06
N THR A 237 0.45 -16.28 9.83
CA THR A 237 1.27 -17.24 10.56
C THR A 237 0.51 -18.54 10.75
N ALA A 238 1.22 -19.66 10.82
CA ALA A 238 0.65 -20.98 11.18
C ALA A 238 -0.16 -20.89 12.48
N SER A 239 -1.31 -21.52 12.50
CA SER A 239 -2.20 -21.53 13.67
C SER A 239 -1.63 -22.29 14.87
N LYS A 240 -0.68 -23.18 14.63
CA LYS A 240 0.01 -24.01 15.64
C LYS A 240 1.31 -24.58 15.09
N GLY A 241 2.20 -25.03 15.97
CA GLY A 241 3.31 -25.90 15.62
C GLY A 241 2.93 -27.38 15.53
N ASN A 242 3.94 -28.23 15.47
CA ASN A 242 3.82 -29.69 15.32
C ASN A 242 2.84 -30.12 14.19
N SER A 243 2.85 -29.40 13.09
CA SER A 243 2.01 -29.68 11.92
C SER A 243 2.58 -29.01 10.68
N SER A 244 2.97 -29.79 9.70
CA SER A 244 3.43 -29.29 8.39
C SER A 244 2.29 -28.76 7.50
N THR A 245 1.05 -29.06 7.87
CA THR A 245 -0.19 -28.66 7.19
C THR A 245 -1.06 -27.75 8.04
N ALA A 246 -0.51 -27.12 9.09
CA ALA A 246 -1.25 -26.20 9.92
C ALA A 246 -1.86 -25.06 9.07
N ALA A 247 -3.12 -24.76 9.33
CA ALA A 247 -3.79 -23.64 8.67
C ALA A 247 -3.07 -22.33 8.99
N VAL A 248 -2.96 -21.44 8.02
CA VAL A 248 -2.41 -20.10 8.23
C VAL A 248 -3.53 -19.17 8.70
N THR A 249 -3.31 -18.50 9.81
CA THR A 249 -4.21 -17.50 10.38
C THR A 249 -3.68 -16.10 10.16
N THR A 250 -4.59 -15.13 10.04
CA THR A 250 -4.24 -13.71 9.93
C THR A 250 -4.48 -13.02 11.26
N THR A 251 -3.51 -12.22 11.70
CA THR A 251 -3.61 -11.32 12.85
C THR A 251 -3.50 -9.87 12.42
N SER A 252 -4.02 -8.96 13.25
CA SER A 252 -3.90 -7.51 13.08
C SER A 252 -2.90 -7.01 14.13
N ASP A 253 -1.72 -6.56 13.70
CA ASP A 253 -0.59 -6.27 14.57
C ASP A 253 -0.01 -4.89 14.30
N LYS A 254 0.13 -4.05 15.34
CA LYS A 254 0.83 -2.76 15.27
C LYS A 254 2.35 -2.93 15.40
N MET A 255 2.77 -3.81 16.31
CA MET A 255 4.15 -4.24 16.47
C MET A 255 4.19 -5.75 16.26
N PHE A 256 5.16 -6.25 15.49
CA PHE A 256 5.21 -7.65 15.13
C PHE A 256 6.63 -8.15 14.92
N LEU A 257 6.83 -9.46 15.11
CA LEU A 257 8.02 -10.17 14.71
C LEU A 257 7.86 -10.67 13.27
N LEU A 258 8.98 -10.91 12.58
CA LEU A 258 8.98 -11.46 11.22
C LEU A 258 8.84 -12.98 11.24
N SER A 259 8.36 -13.58 10.14
CA SER A 259 8.33 -15.03 9.95
C SER A 259 9.62 -15.55 9.30
N GLU A 260 9.80 -16.87 9.28
CA GLU A 260 10.87 -17.52 8.51
C GLU A 260 10.85 -17.12 7.03
N VAL A 261 9.66 -17.13 6.41
CA VAL A 261 9.48 -16.76 5.00
C VAL A 261 9.88 -15.32 4.76
N GLU A 262 9.48 -14.40 5.64
CA GLU A 262 9.74 -12.96 5.50
C GLU A 262 11.24 -12.61 5.61
N VAL A 263 12.03 -13.44 6.29
CA VAL A 263 13.47 -13.22 6.43
C VAL A 263 14.28 -14.08 5.46
N LEU A 264 13.99 -15.37 5.35
CA LEU A 264 14.86 -16.35 4.68
C LEU A 264 14.32 -16.85 3.34
N ASN A 265 13.09 -16.47 2.96
CA ASN A 265 12.41 -16.96 1.76
C ASN A 265 12.36 -18.49 1.68
N THR A 266 12.18 -19.15 2.80
CA THR A 266 12.11 -20.62 2.92
C THR A 266 11.02 -21.03 3.90
N THR A 267 10.60 -22.26 3.81
CA THR A 267 9.68 -22.94 4.72
C THR A 267 10.32 -24.19 5.31
N SER A 268 11.65 -24.18 5.48
CA SER A 268 12.38 -25.35 5.95
C SER A 268 11.88 -25.83 7.32
N GLN A 269 11.54 -24.89 8.22
CA GLN A 269 11.10 -25.16 9.59
C GLN A 269 9.66 -24.70 9.88
N SER A 270 9.07 -23.83 9.04
CA SER A 270 7.69 -23.32 9.14
C SER A 270 6.78 -23.88 8.03
N VAL A 271 5.54 -23.42 7.96
CA VAL A 271 4.61 -23.74 6.86
C VAL A 271 4.62 -22.66 5.79
N SER A 272 4.12 -23.01 4.60
CA SER A 272 3.95 -22.03 3.51
C SER A 272 2.82 -21.04 3.83
N GLY A 273 2.89 -19.83 3.23
CA GLY A 273 1.84 -18.82 3.37
C GLY A 273 2.02 -17.84 4.54
N GLU A 274 3.14 -17.89 5.26
CA GLU A 274 3.43 -16.95 6.35
C GLU A 274 3.98 -15.58 5.89
N GLY A 275 3.64 -15.15 4.68
CA GLY A 275 4.07 -13.88 4.09
C GLY A 275 4.98 -14.07 2.87
N THR A 276 5.70 -13.02 2.52
CA THR A 276 6.70 -12.95 1.45
C THR A 276 7.97 -12.30 1.98
N GLN A 277 9.12 -12.61 1.38
CA GLN A 277 10.40 -12.07 1.85
C GLN A 277 10.44 -10.55 1.70
N TYR A 278 10.86 -9.85 2.75
CA TYR A 278 11.17 -8.43 2.66
C TYR A 278 12.42 -8.19 1.81
N GLU A 279 12.38 -7.15 0.99
CA GLU A 279 13.49 -6.75 0.12
C GLU A 279 14.81 -6.57 0.89
N TYR A 280 14.74 -5.99 2.10
CA TYR A 280 15.86 -5.79 3.01
C TYR A 280 16.63 -7.09 3.27
N TYR A 281 15.93 -8.20 3.45
CA TYR A 281 16.51 -9.49 3.81
C TYR A 281 17.03 -10.32 2.64
N LYS A 282 16.87 -9.86 1.42
CA LYS A 282 17.58 -10.42 0.26
C LYS A 282 19.09 -10.21 0.38
N THR A 283 19.52 -9.18 1.10
CA THR A 283 20.92 -8.96 1.49
C THR A 283 21.22 -9.76 2.74
N VAL A 284 22.06 -10.79 2.63
CA VAL A 284 22.37 -11.75 3.71
C VAL A 284 22.94 -11.07 4.96
N ALA A 285 23.76 -10.03 4.81
CA ALA A 285 24.32 -9.28 5.92
C ALA A 285 23.26 -8.67 6.84
N ASN A 286 22.09 -8.31 6.30
CA ASN A 286 20.98 -7.73 7.06
C ASN A 286 20.28 -8.73 7.98
N GLN A 287 20.51 -10.03 7.78
CA GLN A 287 19.99 -11.10 8.64
C GLN A 287 20.68 -11.12 10.00
N LYS A 288 21.93 -10.58 10.07
CA LYS A 288 22.66 -10.44 11.32
C LYS A 288 22.06 -9.32 12.16
N LYS A 289 21.74 -9.61 13.42
CA LYS A 289 21.39 -8.58 14.39
C LYS A 289 22.28 -8.70 15.63
N VAL A 290 22.41 -7.58 16.33
CA VAL A 290 23.07 -7.48 17.64
C VAL A 290 22.05 -6.93 18.64
N SER A 291 22.25 -7.13 19.94
CA SER A 291 21.40 -6.48 20.94
C SER A 291 21.74 -4.98 21.07
N TYR A 292 20.80 -4.21 21.58
CA TYR A 292 21.02 -2.76 21.79
C TYR A 292 22.15 -2.47 22.79
N SER A 293 22.40 -3.41 23.71
CA SER A 293 23.39 -3.28 24.78
C SER A 293 24.71 -4.01 24.52
N SER A 294 24.88 -4.62 23.34
CA SER A 294 26.08 -5.42 22.99
C SER A 294 26.45 -5.29 21.52
N THR A 295 27.64 -5.66 21.17
CA THR A 295 28.13 -5.85 19.79
C THR A 295 28.11 -7.31 19.33
N SER A 296 27.82 -8.24 20.23
CA SER A 296 27.76 -9.68 19.93
C SER A 296 26.53 -10.01 19.11
N THR A 297 26.67 -10.95 18.19
CA THR A 297 25.56 -11.46 17.38
C THR A 297 24.46 -12.03 18.27
N ALA A 298 23.23 -11.64 18.02
CA ALA A 298 22.05 -12.05 18.76
C ALA A 298 21.24 -13.08 17.95
N ASN A 299 20.83 -14.16 18.63
CA ASN A 299 19.75 -14.99 18.12
C ASN A 299 18.44 -14.27 18.43
N TRP A 300 17.55 -14.13 17.45
CA TRP A 300 16.33 -13.37 17.63
C TRP A 300 15.09 -14.12 17.16
N TRP A 301 14.00 -13.94 17.91
CA TRP A 301 12.74 -14.60 17.65
C TRP A 301 12.13 -14.26 16.29
N LEU A 302 11.65 -15.31 15.62
CA LEU A 302 10.69 -15.22 14.53
C LEU A 302 9.29 -15.60 15.06
N ARG A 303 8.24 -15.11 14.44
CA ARG A 303 6.87 -15.44 14.88
C ARG A 303 6.40 -16.85 14.46
N SER A 304 7.14 -17.53 13.58
CA SER A 304 6.80 -18.86 13.06
C SER A 304 6.90 -19.94 14.14
N PRO A 305 5.82 -20.66 14.47
CA PRO A 305 5.93 -21.86 15.29
C PRO A 305 6.61 -22.97 14.49
N ARG A 306 7.44 -23.80 15.14
CA ARG A 306 8.14 -24.91 14.47
C ARG A 306 7.15 -25.99 14.04
N LYS A 307 7.19 -26.37 12.74
CA LYS A 307 6.24 -27.35 12.19
C LYS A 307 6.46 -28.80 12.62
N THR A 308 7.59 -29.11 13.25
CA THR A 308 7.99 -30.50 13.60
C THR A 308 7.92 -30.82 15.10
N ASP A 309 7.63 -29.82 15.95
CA ASP A 309 7.46 -30.06 17.37
C ASP A 309 6.41 -29.13 18.00
N ALA A 310 5.93 -29.48 19.20
CA ALA A 310 4.86 -28.81 19.91
C ALA A 310 5.36 -27.73 20.90
N THR A 311 6.65 -27.48 20.97
CA THR A 311 7.29 -26.75 22.10
C THR A 311 8.02 -25.49 21.66
N SER A 312 8.41 -25.38 20.39
CA SER A 312 9.36 -24.39 19.94
C SER A 312 8.77 -23.40 18.93
N PHE A 313 9.25 -22.16 19.00
CA PHE A 313 9.18 -21.20 17.91
C PHE A 313 10.54 -21.05 17.24
N LEU A 314 10.55 -20.48 16.05
CA LEU A 314 11.78 -20.29 15.31
C LEU A 314 12.55 -19.06 15.81
N ILE A 315 13.86 -19.16 15.77
CA ILE A 315 14.81 -18.06 15.91
C ILE A 315 15.63 -17.93 14.65
N LEU A 316 16.10 -16.73 14.38
CA LEU A 316 17.18 -16.56 13.42
C LEU A 316 18.51 -16.69 14.16
N TYR A 317 19.33 -17.63 13.71
CA TYR A 317 20.71 -17.84 14.10
C TYR A 317 21.62 -17.39 12.96
N PHE A 318 22.64 -16.58 13.26
CA PHE A 318 23.60 -16.13 12.26
C PHE A 318 24.97 -16.77 12.53
N ASN A 319 25.42 -17.64 11.64
CA ASN A 319 26.61 -18.45 11.81
C ASN A 319 27.94 -17.76 11.46
N GLY A 320 27.92 -16.46 11.25
CA GLY A 320 29.06 -15.65 10.81
C GLY A 320 29.06 -15.35 9.31
N THR A 321 28.38 -16.15 8.48
CA THR A 321 28.29 -15.97 7.04
C THR A 321 26.86 -15.74 6.54
N LYS A 322 25.89 -16.45 7.12
CA LYS A 322 24.46 -16.33 6.77
C LYS A 322 23.56 -16.64 7.96
N GLY A 323 22.34 -16.11 7.89
CA GLY A 323 21.26 -16.49 8.79
C GLY A 323 20.67 -17.85 8.40
N SER A 324 20.24 -18.58 9.39
CA SER A 324 19.47 -19.82 9.25
C SER A 324 18.36 -19.89 10.29
N ALA A 325 17.23 -20.52 9.93
CA ALA A 325 16.23 -20.85 10.93
C ALA A 325 16.77 -21.93 11.85
N SER A 326 16.68 -21.68 13.14
CA SER A 326 16.85 -22.64 14.21
C SER A 326 15.62 -22.58 15.11
N ASP A 327 15.56 -23.39 16.13
CA ASP A 327 14.43 -23.39 17.04
C ASP A 327 14.90 -23.10 18.49
N SER A 328 13.96 -22.63 19.27
CA SER A 328 14.13 -22.47 20.71
C SER A 328 12.80 -22.77 21.40
N TYR A 329 12.86 -23.40 22.56
CA TYR A 329 11.65 -23.62 23.37
C TYR A 329 10.97 -22.30 23.64
N SER A 330 9.63 -22.26 23.48
CA SER A 330 8.84 -21.06 23.63
C SER A 330 8.95 -20.36 24.99
N ASN A 331 9.36 -21.09 26.01
CA ASN A 331 9.66 -20.58 27.36
C ASN A 331 11.12 -20.22 27.61
N ASN A 332 12.00 -20.34 26.61
CA ASN A 332 13.35 -19.76 26.66
C ASN A 332 13.27 -18.27 26.30
N SER A 333 14.24 -17.51 26.79
CA SER A 333 14.37 -16.11 26.36
C SER A 333 15.33 -16.00 25.17
N ASN A 334 14.93 -15.25 24.17
CA ASN A 334 15.77 -14.80 23.06
C ASN A 334 15.48 -13.33 22.76
N TRP A 335 16.31 -12.73 21.95
CA TRP A 335 16.17 -11.32 21.55
C TRP A 335 14.98 -11.11 20.61
N THR A 336 14.46 -9.90 20.58
CA THR A 336 13.41 -9.47 19.65
C THR A 336 13.85 -8.26 18.84
N ALA A 337 13.54 -8.26 17.56
CA ALA A 337 13.70 -7.13 16.65
C ALA A 337 12.36 -6.82 15.98
N PRO A 338 11.47 -6.11 16.67
CA PRO A 338 10.15 -5.84 16.14
C PRO A 338 10.15 -4.91 14.92
N ALA A 339 9.10 -5.08 14.10
CA ALA A 339 8.77 -4.20 12.99
C ALA A 339 7.41 -3.54 13.22
N PHE A 340 7.18 -2.43 12.50
CA PHE A 340 5.95 -1.64 12.58
C PHE A 340 5.74 -0.81 11.29
N CYS A 341 4.55 -0.24 11.12
CA CYS A 341 4.20 0.63 9.98
C CYS A 341 3.50 1.92 10.48
N PHE A 342 3.68 3.00 9.72
CA PHE A 342 2.91 4.23 9.89
C PHE A 342 1.78 4.34 8.88
#